data_09e302e06ae08cc2261b828441b4bcc7
#
_entry.id   09e302e06ae08cc2261b828441b4bcc7
#
_cell.length_a   1.000
_cell.length_b   1.000
_cell.length_c   1.000
_cell.angle_alpha   90.00
_cell.angle_beta   90.00
_cell.angle_gamma   90.00
#
_symmetry.space_group_name_H-M   'P 1'
#
loop_
_entity.id
_entity.type
_entity.pdbx_description
1 polymer ?
#
loop_
_entity_poly.entity_id
_entity_poly.type
_entity_poly.pdbx_seq_one_letter_code
_entity_poly.pdbx_strand_id
1 'polypeptide(L)'
;SMGYPGGCVIGKRPVDLHLYALRKFGAKVEECTEKLEAVCEKLHGTEIFFAGKSVGATEQAVLTAVSASGETRIYNCAKEPEIIWLCRFLKKMGASIQGEGTEEILIEGGKIIQGADMQVPPDRIVAGTYLCAAAATRGRIEIQNPPQGELTAFLEVYRKMGGQYEWNSGKLIADGSRVCFSLPFLETEVYPGFPTDLQSPLLAVLATVPGKSIIKENIFENRFKVCHELRKMGADIRVDGNTAIVCGGKLHGNCVYAEELRGGAALLVAALAAEGSSVIRDCSFIRRGYEDIGGDFKKLGGLITEDTGTVFYENIQL
;
A
#
# COMPACT_ATOMS: atom_id res chain seq x y z
N SER A 1 -11.21 26.18 5.57
CA SER A 1 -9.76 26.03 5.76
C SER A 1 -9.45 24.65 6.33
N MET A 2 -8.31 24.09 6.02
CA MET A 2 -7.85 22.80 6.53
C MET A 2 -6.33 22.84 6.73
N GLY A 3 -5.83 22.09 7.73
CA GLY A 3 -4.39 21.89 7.89
C GLY A 3 -3.80 21.07 6.74
N TYR A 4 -2.48 21.10 6.58
CA TYR A 4 -1.81 20.23 5.61
C TYR A 4 -2.05 18.76 5.95
N PRO A 5 -2.22 17.88 4.95
CA PRO A 5 -2.49 16.47 5.19
C PRO A 5 -1.33 15.82 5.96
N GLY A 6 -1.67 15.19 7.08
CA GLY A 6 -0.75 14.33 7.82
C GLY A 6 -0.56 12.98 7.14
N GLY A 7 0.26 12.13 7.72
CA GLY A 7 0.48 10.75 7.24
C GLY A 7 1.74 10.13 7.81
N CYS A 8 2.13 8.96 7.29
CA CYS A 8 3.40 8.34 7.64
C CYS A 8 4.58 9.19 7.14
N VAL A 9 5.67 9.22 7.91
CA VAL A 9 6.88 10.01 7.60
C VAL A 9 7.78 9.25 6.60
N ILE A 10 7.23 8.96 5.41
CA ILE A 10 7.90 8.21 4.33
C ILE A 10 8.35 9.10 3.16
N GLY A 11 8.12 10.41 3.24
CA GLY A 11 8.48 11.39 2.22
C GLY A 11 7.56 12.60 2.25
N LYS A 12 7.86 13.58 1.40
CA LYS A 12 6.98 14.72 1.16
C LYS A 12 5.68 14.22 0.52
N ARG A 13 4.56 14.76 0.96
CA ARG A 13 3.25 14.56 0.33
C ARG A 13 2.84 15.86 -0.35
N PRO A 14 3.31 16.10 -1.59
CA PRO A 14 2.96 17.31 -2.29
C PRO A 14 1.46 17.33 -2.56
N VAL A 15 0.85 18.49 -2.34
CA VAL A 15 -0.58 18.73 -2.60
C VAL A 15 -0.80 19.55 -3.86
N ASP A 16 0.25 19.85 -4.59
CA ASP A 16 0.27 20.69 -5.79
C ASP A 16 -0.75 20.24 -6.86
N LEU A 17 -0.82 18.94 -7.15
CA LEU A 17 -1.79 18.39 -8.09
C LEU A 17 -3.24 18.51 -7.57
N HIS A 18 -3.44 18.39 -6.27
CA HIS A 18 -4.74 18.60 -5.63
C HIS A 18 -5.19 20.06 -5.77
N LEU A 19 -4.29 20.99 -5.45
CA LEU A 19 -4.58 22.42 -5.55
C LEU A 19 -4.75 22.88 -7.00
N TYR A 20 -3.95 22.31 -7.91
CA TYR A 20 -4.12 22.50 -9.35
C TYR A 20 -5.53 22.09 -9.81
N ALA A 21 -5.99 20.90 -9.44
CA ALA A 21 -7.32 20.42 -9.80
C ALA A 21 -8.42 21.34 -9.23
N LEU A 22 -8.35 21.71 -7.96
CA LEU A 22 -9.32 22.63 -7.34
C LEU A 22 -9.39 23.97 -8.05
N ARG A 23 -8.22 24.56 -8.40
CA ARG A 23 -8.17 25.81 -9.18
C ARG A 23 -8.83 25.67 -10.55
N LYS A 24 -8.66 24.53 -11.20
CA LYS A 24 -9.32 24.22 -12.49
C LYS A 24 -10.83 24.17 -12.37
N PHE A 25 -11.38 23.66 -11.27
CA PHE A 25 -12.81 23.67 -10.97
C PHE A 25 -13.36 25.06 -10.60
N GLY A 26 -12.51 26.09 -10.50
CA GLY A 26 -12.90 27.47 -10.20
C GLY A 26 -12.70 27.88 -8.74
N ALA A 27 -12.09 27.04 -7.91
CA ALA A 27 -11.78 27.42 -6.54
C ALA A 27 -10.59 28.39 -6.48
N LYS A 28 -10.70 29.41 -5.64
CA LYS A 28 -9.56 30.23 -5.21
C LYS A 28 -8.90 29.52 -4.06
N VAL A 29 -7.63 29.15 -4.22
CA VAL A 29 -6.87 28.39 -3.21
C VAL A 29 -5.65 29.19 -2.80
N GLU A 30 -5.54 29.46 -1.50
CA GLU A 30 -4.41 30.11 -0.85
C GLU A 30 -3.66 29.13 0.04
N GLU A 31 -2.34 29.15 -0.09
CA GLU A 31 -1.42 28.31 0.69
C GLU A 31 -0.80 29.16 1.78
N CYS A 32 -1.21 28.93 3.03
CA CYS A 32 -0.66 29.57 4.22
C CYS A 32 0.37 28.63 4.88
N THR A 33 1.15 29.14 5.82
CA THR A 33 2.23 28.38 6.47
C THR A 33 1.75 27.08 7.14
N GLU A 34 0.56 27.11 7.76
CA GLU A 34 0.04 25.94 8.54
C GLU A 34 -1.28 25.39 8.00
N LYS A 35 -1.89 26.04 7.01
CA LYS A 35 -3.21 25.69 6.50
C LYS A 35 -3.36 25.99 5.02
N LEU A 36 -4.32 25.31 4.41
CA LEU A 36 -4.83 25.58 3.08
C LEU A 36 -6.20 26.23 3.21
N GLU A 37 -6.45 27.29 2.45
CA GLU A 37 -7.75 27.92 2.37
C GLU A 37 -8.27 27.82 0.93
N ALA A 38 -9.51 27.35 0.79
CA ALA A 38 -10.16 27.27 -0.51
C ALA A 38 -11.57 27.86 -0.41
N VAL A 39 -11.91 28.69 -1.37
CA VAL A 39 -13.23 29.31 -1.51
C VAL A 39 -13.69 29.15 -2.95
N CYS A 40 -14.93 28.70 -3.12
CA CYS A 40 -15.56 28.58 -4.43
C CYS A 40 -17.05 28.90 -4.30
N GLU A 41 -17.55 29.80 -5.13
CA GLU A 41 -19.00 30.07 -5.19
C GLU A 41 -19.73 28.96 -5.93
N LYS A 42 -19.17 28.47 -7.03
CA LYS A 42 -19.74 27.39 -7.84
C LYS A 42 -18.63 26.63 -8.55
N LEU A 43 -18.63 25.32 -8.36
CA LEU A 43 -17.75 24.41 -9.10
C LEU A 43 -18.29 24.20 -10.51
N HIS A 44 -17.41 24.21 -11.50
CA HIS A 44 -17.77 23.96 -12.91
C HIS A 44 -16.88 22.89 -13.53
N GLY A 45 -17.43 22.17 -14.49
CA GLY A 45 -16.74 21.16 -15.26
C GLY A 45 -15.57 21.77 -16.04
N THR A 46 -14.51 21.00 -16.23
CA THR A 46 -13.25 21.49 -16.81
C THR A 46 -12.39 20.35 -17.35
N GLU A 47 -11.31 20.69 -18.06
CA GLU A 47 -10.26 19.76 -18.42
C GLU A 47 -9.07 19.86 -17.45
N ILE A 48 -8.65 18.71 -16.93
CA ILE A 48 -7.54 18.57 -15.98
C ILE A 48 -6.48 17.66 -16.60
N PHE A 49 -5.26 18.14 -16.74
CA PHE A 49 -4.11 17.38 -17.23
C PHE A 49 -3.10 17.26 -16.09
N PHE A 50 -3.03 16.10 -15.44
CA PHE A 50 -2.06 15.88 -14.40
C PHE A 50 -0.65 15.73 -14.96
N ALA A 51 0.31 16.47 -14.41
CA ALA A 51 1.73 16.38 -14.79
C ALA A 51 2.37 15.04 -14.38
N GLY A 52 1.80 14.37 -13.37
CA GLY A 52 2.20 13.07 -12.88
C GLY A 52 1.02 12.28 -12.34
N LYS A 53 1.16 10.97 -12.19
CA LYS A 53 0.11 10.12 -11.64
C LYS A 53 0.04 10.30 -10.12
N SER A 54 -1.13 10.58 -9.60
CA SER A 54 -1.40 10.70 -8.17
C SER A 54 -2.76 10.13 -7.86
N VAL A 55 -2.80 9.12 -6.99
CA VAL A 55 -4.04 8.48 -6.53
C VAL A 55 -4.93 9.53 -5.86
N GLY A 56 -4.42 10.20 -4.83
CA GLY A 56 -5.21 11.16 -4.06
C GLY A 56 -5.70 12.35 -4.90
N ALA A 57 -4.88 12.87 -5.83
CA ALA A 57 -5.32 13.95 -6.71
C ALA A 57 -6.39 13.49 -7.71
N THR A 58 -6.29 12.25 -8.21
CA THR A 58 -7.33 11.65 -9.08
C THR A 58 -8.62 11.45 -8.31
N GLU A 59 -8.57 10.87 -7.10
CA GLU A 59 -9.74 10.69 -6.22
C GLU A 59 -10.43 12.02 -5.92
N GLN A 60 -9.67 13.02 -5.50
CA GLN A 60 -10.21 14.35 -5.22
C GLN A 60 -10.84 14.98 -6.46
N ALA A 61 -10.19 14.90 -7.63
CA ALA A 61 -10.73 15.46 -8.87
C ALA A 61 -12.04 14.76 -9.28
N VAL A 62 -12.12 13.43 -9.14
CA VAL A 62 -13.35 12.66 -9.40
C VAL A 62 -14.46 13.09 -8.44
N LEU A 63 -14.20 13.19 -7.14
CA LEU A 63 -15.18 13.62 -6.13
C LEU A 63 -15.66 15.06 -6.40
N THR A 64 -14.75 15.94 -6.76
CA THR A 64 -15.08 17.34 -7.07
C THR A 64 -15.90 17.43 -8.35
N ALA A 65 -15.55 16.66 -9.39
CA ALA A 65 -16.23 16.66 -10.68
C ALA A 65 -17.69 16.20 -10.58
N VAL A 66 -17.97 15.22 -9.73
CA VAL A 66 -19.36 14.76 -9.50
C VAL A 66 -20.27 15.90 -8.99
N SER A 67 -19.72 16.81 -8.19
CA SER A 67 -20.43 17.97 -7.65
C SER A 67 -20.39 19.20 -8.55
N ALA A 68 -19.48 19.28 -9.50
CA ALA A 68 -19.32 20.40 -10.41
C ALA A 68 -20.43 20.41 -11.47
N SER A 69 -20.83 21.59 -11.94
CA SER A 69 -21.81 21.68 -13.04
C SER A 69 -21.15 21.52 -14.40
N GLY A 70 -21.63 20.59 -15.21
CA GLY A 70 -21.12 20.33 -16.54
C GLY A 70 -20.15 19.15 -16.63
N GLU A 71 -19.51 18.99 -17.78
CA GLU A 71 -18.61 17.89 -18.08
C GLU A 71 -17.18 18.18 -17.56
N THR A 72 -16.55 17.18 -16.98
CA THR A 72 -15.13 17.19 -16.59
C THR A 72 -14.39 16.06 -17.27
N ARG A 73 -13.24 16.35 -17.86
CA ARG A 73 -12.30 15.37 -18.40
C ARG A 73 -10.99 15.45 -17.63
N ILE A 74 -10.56 14.32 -17.10
CA ILE A 74 -9.32 14.20 -16.34
C ILE A 74 -8.37 13.30 -17.10
N TYR A 75 -7.20 13.80 -17.46
CA TYR A 75 -6.16 13.10 -18.20
C TYR A 75 -4.97 12.77 -17.31
N ASN A 76 -4.26 11.69 -17.66
CA ASN A 76 -3.14 11.12 -16.93
C ASN A 76 -3.54 10.70 -15.51
N CYS A 77 -4.73 10.11 -15.39
CA CYS A 77 -5.27 9.58 -14.15
C CYS A 77 -4.41 8.44 -13.58
N ALA A 78 -4.40 8.33 -12.27
CA ALA A 78 -3.99 7.11 -11.60
C ALA A 78 -4.97 5.97 -11.94
N LYS A 79 -4.46 4.73 -12.04
CA LYS A 79 -5.23 3.54 -12.49
C LYS A 79 -5.42 2.52 -11.36
N GLU A 80 -4.98 2.86 -10.17
CA GLU A 80 -5.07 1.99 -9.00
C GLU A 80 -6.51 1.50 -8.80
N PRO A 81 -6.68 0.25 -8.35
CA PRO A 81 -8.00 -0.35 -8.12
C PRO A 81 -8.90 0.50 -7.23
N GLU A 82 -8.33 1.24 -6.30
CA GLU A 82 -9.01 2.16 -5.39
C GLU A 82 -9.81 3.22 -6.16
N ILE A 83 -9.25 3.75 -7.26
CA ILE A 83 -9.94 4.70 -8.17
C ILE A 83 -11.16 4.04 -8.82
N ILE A 84 -10.98 2.80 -9.30
CA ILE A 84 -12.06 2.04 -9.96
C ILE A 84 -13.21 1.82 -8.96
N TRP A 85 -12.90 1.42 -7.73
CA TRP A 85 -13.88 1.16 -6.69
C TRP A 85 -14.60 2.45 -6.25
N LEU A 86 -13.87 3.57 -6.13
CA LEU A 86 -14.48 4.88 -5.87
C LEU A 86 -15.47 5.25 -6.98
N CYS A 87 -15.07 5.16 -8.24
CA CYS A 87 -15.94 5.46 -9.38
C CYS A 87 -17.17 4.54 -9.41
N ARG A 88 -17.01 3.25 -9.14
CA ARG A 88 -18.14 2.29 -9.06
C ARG A 88 -19.10 2.64 -7.93
N PHE A 89 -18.59 3.06 -6.77
CA PHE A 89 -19.44 3.52 -5.68
C PHE A 89 -20.24 4.77 -6.08
N LEU A 90 -19.57 5.77 -6.64
CA LEU A 90 -20.22 7.00 -7.11
C LEU A 90 -21.26 6.71 -8.22
N LYS A 91 -20.98 5.78 -9.13
CA LYS A 91 -21.98 5.32 -10.14
C LYS A 91 -23.22 4.70 -9.48
N LYS A 92 -23.06 3.89 -8.43
CA LYS A 92 -24.19 3.37 -7.66
C LYS A 92 -25.00 4.48 -6.99
N MET A 93 -24.36 5.58 -6.62
CA MET A 93 -25.03 6.78 -6.09
C MET A 93 -25.73 7.61 -7.19
N GLY A 94 -25.55 7.27 -8.47
CA GLY A 94 -26.17 7.96 -9.60
C GLY A 94 -25.24 8.87 -10.40
N ALA A 95 -23.95 8.92 -10.09
CA ALA A 95 -22.97 9.69 -10.87
C ALA A 95 -22.76 9.09 -12.27
N SER A 96 -22.54 9.97 -13.25
CA SER A 96 -22.20 9.59 -14.62
C SER A 96 -20.69 9.68 -14.81
N ILE A 97 -20.01 8.53 -14.79
CA ILE A 97 -18.56 8.41 -14.88
C ILE A 97 -18.21 7.37 -15.93
N GLN A 98 -17.19 7.63 -16.76
CA GLN A 98 -16.64 6.69 -17.75
C GLN A 98 -15.13 6.73 -17.70
N GLY A 99 -14.47 5.63 -18.09
CA GLY A 99 -13.01 5.56 -18.23
C GLY A 99 -12.26 5.27 -16.92
N GLU A 100 -12.93 4.89 -15.82
CA GLU A 100 -12.25 4.47 -14.60
C GLU A 100 -11.27 3.31 -14.85
N GLY A 101 -10.06 3.40 -14.29
CA GLY A 101 -8.98 2.44 -14.52
C GLY A 101 -8.20 2.66 -15.82
N THR A 102 -8.51 3.72 -16.55
CA THR A 102 -7.74 4.15 -17.73
C THR A 102 -7.00 5.47 -17.46
N GLU A 103 -6.32 6.01 -18.46
CA GLU A 103 -5.62 7.30 -18.33
C GLU A 103 -6.55 8.51 -18.44
N GLU A 104 -7.77 8.30 -18.88
CA GLU A 104 -8.77 9.35 -19.04
C GLU A 104 -10.06 8.98 -18.32
N ILE A 105 -10.56 9.88 -17.49
CA ILE A 105 -11.86 9.75 -16.80
C ILE A 105 -12.74 10.91 -17.24
N LEU A 106 -13.95 10.57 -17.70
CA LEU A 106 -14.99 11.52 -18.10
C LEU A 106 -16.12 11.49 -17.07
N ILE A 107 -16.52 12.66 -16.59
CA ILE A 107 -17.55 12.80 -15.57
C ILE A 107 -18.53 13.89 -16.00
N GLU A 108 -19.82 13.53 -16.03
CA GLU A 108 -20.92 14.50 -16.16
C GLU A 108 -21.45 14.83 -14.77
N GLY A 109 -21.04 15.98 -14.25
CA GLY A 109 -21.34 16.41 -12.89
C GLY A 109 -22.65 17.20 -12.74
N GLY A 110 -22.92 17.64 -11.51
CA GLY A 110 -24.11 18.41 -11.17
C GLY A 110 -25.41 17.61 -11.10
N LYS A 111 -25.35 16.27 -11.20
CA LYS A 111 -26.49 15.38 -10.97
C LYS A 111 -26.69 15.17 -9.47
N ILE A 112 -27.96 14.98 -9.08
CA ILE A 112 -28.30 14.60 -7.70
C ILE A 112 -27.81 13.18 -7.49
N ILE A 113 -26.91 12.99 -6.51
CA ILE A 113 -26.49 11.67 -6.05
C ILE A 113 -27.31 11.25 -4.84
N GLN A 114 -27.55 9.95 -4.72
CA GLN A 114 -28.34 9.34 -3.64
C GLN A 114 -27.46 8.43 -2.81
N GLY A 115 -27.90 8.07 -1.61
CA GLY A 115 -27.22 7.05 -0.81
C GLY A 115 -27.24 5.70 -1.53
N ALA A 116 -26.15 4.95 -1.39
CA ALA A 116 -26.01 3.61 -1.96
C ALA A 116 -25.26 2.69 -1.01
N ASP A 117 -25.66 1.41 -1.02
CA ASP A 117 -24.95 0.36 -0.30
C ASP A 117 -23.89 -0.28 -1.20
N MET A 118 -22.69 -0.40 -0.69
CA MET A 118 -21.61 -1.10 -1.37
C MET A 118 -20.74 -1.84 -0.37
N GLN A 119 -20.47 -3.10 -0.68
CA GLN A 119 -19.45 -3.83 0.08
C GLN A 119 -18.08 -3.29 -0.28
N VAL A 120 -17.30 -2.89 0.74
CA VAL A 120 -15.92 -2.46 0.54
C VAL A 120 -15.10 -3.62 -0.03
N PRO A 121 -14.31 -3.38 -1.10
CA PRO A 121 -13.51 -4.44 -1.69
C PRO A 121 -12.40 -4.91 -0.73
N PRO A 122 -11.92 -6.15 -0.89
CA PRO A 122 -10.79 -6.65 -0.12
C PRO A 122 -9.51 -5.87 -0.45
N ASP A 123 -8.67 -5.68 0.56
CA ASP A 123 -7.41 -4.91 0.43
C ASP A 123 -6.29 -5.77 -0.16
N ARG A 124 -5.78 -5.36 -1.33
CA ARG A 124 -4.67 -6.04 -2.03
C ARG A 124 -3.34 -5.95 -1.28
N ILE A 125 -3.12 -4.88 -0.51
CA ILE A 125 -1.88 -4.69 0.25
C ILE A 125 -1.89 -5.59 1.49
N VAL A 126 -3.03 -5.71 2.16
CA VAL A 126 -3.21 -6.67 3.25
C VAL A 126 -2.97 -8.10 2.75
N ALA A 127 -3.60 -8.50 1.64
CA ALA A 127 -3.40 -9.83 1.05
C ALA A 127 -1.92 -10.07 0.69
N GLY A 128 -1.26 -9.10 0.05
CA GLY A 128 0.18 -9.17 -0.29
C GLY A 128 1.07 -9.30 0.94
N THR A 129 0.72 -8.66 2.06
CA THR A 129 1.46 -8.77 3.32
C THR A 129 1.37 -10.18 3.91
N TYR A 130 0.19 -10.81 3.87
CA TYR A 130 0.05 -12.21 4.29
C TYR A 130 0.81 -13.18 3.37
N LEU A 131 0.85 -12.90 2.08
CA LEU A 131 1.70 -13.65 1.14
C LEU A 131 3.19 -13.50 1.46
N CYS A 132 3.63 -12.30 1.88
CA CYS A 132 4.98 -12.07 2.38
C CYS A 132 5.26 -12.91 3.65
N ALA A 133 4.31 -12.96 4.58
CA ALA A 133 4.46 -13.79 5.78
C ALA A 133 4.61 -15.29 5.43
N ALA A 134 3.77 -15.81 4.54
CA ALA A 134 3.89 -17.17 4.05
C ALA A 134 5.23 -17.43 3.35
N ALA A 135 5.72 -16.47 2.55
CA ALA A 135 7.02 -16.57 1.89
C ALA A 135 8.19 -16.58 2.89
N ALA A 136 8.17 -15.69 3.89
CA ALA A 136 9.24 -15.57 4.88
C ALA A 136 9.34 -16.81 5.77
N THR A 137 8.20 -17.36 6.19
CA THR A 137 8.10 -18.56 7.06
C THR A 137 8.14 -19.88 6.31
N ARG A 138 8.18 -19.85 4.97
CA ARG A 138 8.07 -21.07 4.13
C ARG A 138 6.74 -21.83 4.37
N GLY A 139 5.72 -21.09 4.78
CA GLY A 139 4.40 -21.60 5.13
C GLY A 139 3.44 -21.68 3.94
N ARG A 140 2.28 -22.28 4.21
CA ARG A 140 1.14 -22.33 3.28
C ARG A 140 -0.06 -21.65 3.91
N ILE A 141 -0.74 -20.76 3.15
CA ILE A 141 -1.92 -20.05 3.61
C ILE A 141 -3.05 -20.09 2.59
N GLU A 142 -4.27 -19.95 3.07
CA GLU A 142 -5.47 -19.74 2.28
C GLU A 142 -6.03 -18.34 2.59
N ILE A 143 -6.15 -17.49 1.58
CA ILE A 143 -6.77 -16.17 1.69
C ILE A 143 -8.16 -16.27 1.09
N GLN A 144 -9.18 -15.98 1.89
CA GLN A 144 -10.57 -15.97 1.45
C GLN A 144 -10.92 -14.63 0.83
N ASN A 145 -11.71 -14.68 -0.27
CA ASN A 145 -12.16 -13.49 -0.99
C ASN A 145 -11.02 -12.47 -1.29
N PRO A 146 -9.88 -12.91 -1.84
CA PRO A 146 -8.78 -11.99 -2.16
C PRO A 146 -9.13 -11.14 -3.39
N PRO A 147 -8.49 -9.97 -3.58
CA PRO A 147 -8.75 -9.10 -4.73
C PRO A 147 -8.15 -9.68 -6.00
N GLN A 148 -8.93 -10.51 -6.70
CA GLN A 148 -8.52 -11.17 -7.94
C GLN A 148 -8.22 -10.13 -9.04
N GLY A 149 -7.03 -10.26 -9.67
CA GLY A 149 -6.57 -9.35 -10.72
C GLY A 149 -5.80 -8.13 -10.22
N GLU A 150 -5.98 -7.73 -8.95
CA GLU A 150 -5.33 -6.54 -8.39
C GLU A 150 -3.95 -6.85 -7.76
N LEU A 151 -3.62 -8.13 -7.60
CA LEU A 151 -2.36 -8.65 -7.05
C LEU A 151 -1.35 -9.10 -8.11
N THR A 152 -1.63 -8.93 -9.39
CA THR A 152 -0.87 -9.55 -10.49
C THR A 152 0.63 -9.28 -10.40
N ALA A 153 1.04 -8.02 -10.27
CA ALA A 153 2.46 -7.65 -10.17
C ALA A 153 3.16 -8.32 -8.97
N PHE A 154 2.47 -8.38 -7.81
CA PHE A 154 3.02 -9.04 -6.63
C PHE A 154 3.12 -10.56 -6.82
N LEU A 155 2.10 -11.19 -7.36
CA LEU A 155 2.07 -12.65 -7.58
C LEU A 155 3.11 -13.10 -8.60
N GLU A 156 3.44 -12.28 -9.59
CA GLU A 156 4.56 -12.52 -10.51
C GLU A 156 5.91 -12.51 -9.76
N VAL A 157 6.12 -11.55 -8.86
CA VAL A 157 7.31 -11.48 -8.01
C VAL A 157 7.37 -12.68 -7.07
N TYR A 158 6.25 -13.03 -6.43
CA TYR A 158 6.13 -14.20 -5.55
C TYR A 158 6.55 -15.49 -6.28
N ARG A 159 6.09 -15.67 -7.52
CA ARG A 159 6.46 -16.83 -8.36
C ARG A 159 7.95 -16.79 -8.76
N LYS A 160 8.51 -15.62 -9.09
CA LYS A 160 9.95 -15.48 -9.37
C LYS A 160 10.82 -15.88 -8.20
N MET A 161 10.35 -15.67 -6.97
CA MET A 161 11.05 -16.13 -5.75
C MET A 161 10.92 -17.64 -5.49
N GLY A 162 10.09 -18.36 -6.25
CA GLY A 162 9.83 -19.79 -6.09
C GLY A 162 8.49 -20.11 -5.40
N GLY A 163 7.75 -19.10 -4.98
CA GLY A 163 6.42 -19.25 -4.40
C GLY A 163 5.43 -19.81 -5.41
N GLN A 164 4.50 -20.61 -4.94
CA GLN A 164 3.43 -21.20 -5.73
C GLN A 164 2.08 -20.70 -5.25
N TYR A 165 1.14 -20.55 -6.16
CA TYR A 165 -0.23 -20.18 -5.79
C TYR A 165 -1.24 -20.74 -6.80
N GLU A 166 -2.45 -20.94 -6.31
CA GLU A 166 -3.60 -21.32 -7.14
C GLU A 166 -4.86 -20.56 -6.70
N TRP A 167 -5.72 -20.30 -7.67
CA TRP A 167 -7.04 -19.74 -7.43
C TRP A 167 -8.07 -20.86 -7.39
N ASN A 168 -8.81 -20.97 -6.29
CA ASN A 168 -9.81 -22.01 -6.11
C ASN A 168 -11.08 -21.44 -5.49
N SER A 169 -12.18 -21.42 -6.25
CA SER A 169 -13.53 -21.04 -5.77
C SER A 169 -13.56 -19.75 -4.94
N GLY A 170 -12.94 -18.67 -5.44
CA GLY A 170 -12.91 -17.37 -4.76
C GLY A 170 -11.89 -17.27 -3.63
N LYS A 171 -10.96 -18.23 -3.54
CA LYS A 171 -9.86 -18.26 -2.59
C LYS A 171 -8.52 -18.24 -3.33
N LEU A 172 -7.52 -17.70 -2.68
CA LEU A 172 -6.11 -17.78 -3.09
C LEU A 172 -5.38 -18.69 -2.12
N ILE A 173 -4.92 -19.83 -2.61
CA ILE A 173 -4.05 -20.74 -1.85
C ILE A 173 -2.62 -20.45 -2.26
N ALA A 174 -1.78 -20.09 -1.30
CA ALA A 174 -0.38 -19.74 -1.54
C ALA A 174 0.54 -20.64 -0.73
N ASP A 175 1.59 -21.12 -1.39
CA ASP A 175 2.62 -21.99 -0.83
C ASP A 175 3.99 -21.32 -0.95
N GLY A 176 4.56 -20.92 0.18
CA GLY A 176 5.88 -20.32 0.30
C GLY A 176 7.02 -21.32 0.52
N SER A 177 6.74 -22.63 0.62
CA SER A 177 7.74 -23.66 0.99
C SER A 177 8.95 -23.71 0.06
N ARG A 178 8.80 -23.28 -1.19
CA ARG A 178 9.86 -23.25 -2.20
C ARG A 178 10.44 -21.87 -2.45
N VAL A 179 10.08 -20.87 -1.67
CA VAL A 179 10.67 -19.51 -1.78
C VAL A 179 12.14 -19.57 -1.39
N CYS A 180 13.02 -19.49 -2.37
CA CYS A 180 14.47 -19.58 -2.19
C CYS A 180 15.28 -18.74 -3.20
N PHE A 181 14.65 -18.07 -4.17
CA PHE A 181 15.33 -17.29 -5.19
C PHE A 181 15.32 -15.80 -4.84
N SER A 182 16.52 -15.19 -4.85
CA SER A 182 16.66 -13.74 -4.75
C SER A 182 16.16 -13.05 -6.02
N LEU A 183 15.88 -11.77 -5.90
CA LEU A 183 15.44 -10.92 -7.02
C LEU A 183 16.62 -10.07 -7.50
N PRO A 184 17.21 -10.35 -8.68
CA PRO A 184 18.33 -9.58 -9.19
C PRO A 184 18.05 -8.08 -9.26
N PHE A 185 16.80 -7.73 -9.61
CA PHE A 185 16.32 -6.36 -9.64
C PHE A 185 14.80 -6.32 -9.54
N LEU A 186 14.29 -5.39 -8.73
CA LEU A 186 12.89 -5.02 -8.63
C LEU A 186 12.79 -3.51 -8.44
N GLU A 187 11.83 -2.87 -9.08
CA GLU A 187 11.50 -1.48 -8.81
C GLU A 187 10.01 -1.30 -8.50
N THR A 188 9.72 -0.31 -7.66
CA THR A 188 8.33 0.10 -7.41
C THR A 188 7.87 1.03 -8.51
N GLU A 189 6.63 0.86 -8.94
CA GLU A 189 6.02 1.65 -10.00
C GLU A 189 4.55 1.94 -9.67
N VAL A 190 4.00 2.94 -10.34
CA VAL A 190 2.55 3.17 -10.33
C VAL A 190 1.82 1.96 -10.92
N TYR A 191 0.58 1.75 -10.48
CA TYR A 191 -0.22 0.62 -10.95
C TYR A 191 -0.34 0.60 -12.50
N PRO A 192 -0.19 -0.55 -13.15
CA PRO A 192 -0.17 -1.92 -12.61
C PRO A 192 1.22 -2.46 -12.24
N GLY A 193 2.23 -1.63 -12.08
CA GLY A 193 3.56 -2.03 -11.61
C GLY A 193 3.57 -2.51 -10.17
N PHE A 194 4.77 -2.82 -9.65
CA PHE A 194 4.91 -3.33 -8.28
C PHE A 194 4.61 -2.22 -7.25
N PRO A 195 3.64 -2.43 -6.34
CA PRO A 195 3.18 -1.39 -5.45
C PRO A 195 4.22 -1.07 -4.36
N THR A 196 4.49 0.23 -4.15
CA THR A 196 5.37 0.71 -3.09
C THR A 196 4.94 0.23 -1.70
N ASP A 197 3.64 0.02 -1.46
CA ASP A 197 3.11 -0.44 -0.18
C ASP A 197 3.44 -1.90 0.16
N LEU A 198 3.87 -2.70 -0.81
CA LEU A 198 4.38 -4.05 -0.60
C LEU A 198 5.92 -4.12 -0.62
N GLN A 199 6.61 -3.00 -0.87
CA GLN A 199 8.06 -2.94 -0.92
C GLN A 199 8.69 -3.34 0.42
N SER A 200 8.27 -2.75 1.54
CA SER A 200 8.82 -3.04 2.86
C SER A 200 8.52 -4.46 3.34
N PRO A 201 7.30 -5.02 3.24
CA PRO A 201 7.04 -6.42 3.53
C PRO A 201 7.86 -7.39 2.68
N LEU A 202 8.02 -7.11 1.38
CA LEU A 202 8.86 -7.92 0.50
C LEU A 202 10.35 -7.85 0.87
N LEU A 203 10.84 -6.67 1.28
CA LEU A 203 12.20 -6.49 1.75
C LEU A 203 12.52 -7.42 2.93
N ALA A 204 11.57 -7.57 3.87
CA ALA A 204 11.68 -8.52 4.99
C ALA A 204 11.78 -9.97 4.50
N VAL A 205 11.01 -10.36 3.49
CA VAL A 205 11.13 -11.69 2.85
C VAL A 205 12.52 -11.88 2.25
N LEU A 206 12.98 -10.92 1.45
CA LEU A 206 14.28 -11.00 0.77
C LEU A 206 15.45 -11.06 1.74
N ALA A 207 15.31 -10.48 2.93
CA ALA A 207 16.29 -10.62 4.01
C ALA A 207 16.43 -12.07 4.52
N THR A 208 15.47 -12.96 4.24
CA THR A 208 15.52 -14.40 4.58
C THR A 208 15.85 -15.32 3.41
N VAL A 209 15.96 -14.78 2.19
CA VAL A 209 16.17 -15.57 0.96
C VAL A 209 17.64 -15.53 0.56
N PRO A 210 18.33 -16.67 0.44
CA PRO A 210 19.75 -16.69 0.03
C PRO A 210 20.00 -15.96 -1.28
N GLY A 211 21.12 -15.24 -1.34
CA GLY A 211 21.53 -14.49 -2.52
C GLY A 211 21.35 -12.98 -2.37
N LYS A 212 21.60 -12.26 -3.44
CA LYS A 212 21.57 -10.79 -3.47
C LYS A 212 20.37 -10.30 -4.25
N SER A 213 19.60 -9.41 -3.63
CA SER A 213 18.47 -8.72 -4.25
C SER A 213 18.72 -7.22 -4.30
N ILE A 214 18.21 -6.56 -5.35
CA ILE A 214 18.26 -5.11 -5.50
C ILE A 214 16.84 -4.59 -5.64
N ILE A 215 16.46 -3.65 -4.76
CA ILE A 215 15.15 -3.00 -4.79
C ILE A 215 15.36 -1.51 -5.00
N LYS A 216 14.68 -0.94 -5.99
CA LYS A 216 14.63 0.49 -6.25
C LYS A 216 13.25 1.03 -5.94
N GLU A 217 13.19 2.06 -5.09
CA GLU A 217 11.96 2.75 -4.72
C GLU A 217 11.81 4.02 -5.54
N ASN A 218 10.79 4.09 -6.38
CA ASN A 218 10.58 5.22 -7.28
C ASN A 218 9.42 6.15 -6.83
N ILE A 219 8.68 5.79 -5.79
CA ILE A 219 7.45 6.49 -5.38
C ILE A 219 7.71 7.38 -4.16
N PHE A 220 8.39 6.87 -3.11
CA PHE A 220 8.62 7.60 -1.88
C PHE A 220 10.09 7.67 -1.49
N GLU A 221 10.53 8.86 -1.08
CA GLU A 221 11.93 9.17 -0.79
C GLU A 221 12.49 8.43 0.44
N ASN A 222 11.65 8.19 1.46
CA ASN A 222 12.06 7.67 2.76
C ASN A 222 11.48 6.28 3.09
N ARG A 223 11.21 5.47 2.06
CA ARG A 223 10.57 4.16 2.26
C ARG A 223 11.50 3.12 2.91
N PHE A 224 12.81 3.33 2.84
CA PHE A 224 13.81 2.43 3.40
C PHE A 224 14.14 2.67 4.89
N LYS A 225 13.39 3.48 5.62
CA LYS A 225 13.58 3.68 7.07
C LYS A 225 13.58 2.36 7.85
N VAL A 226 12.68 1.44 7.49
CA VAL A 226 12.57 0.12 8.11
C VAL A 226 13.87 -0.69 8.05
N CYS A 227 14.77 -0.40 7.10
CA CYS A 227 16.05 -1.09 6.99
C CYS A 227 16.92 -0.92 8.24
N HIS A 228 16.78 0.20 8.97
CA HIS A 228 17.49 0.39 10.22
C HIS A 228 17.06 -0.66 11.26
N GLU A 229 15.78 -0.88 11.38
CA GLU A 229 15.23 -1.84 12.34
C GLU A 229 15.49 -3.30 11.91
N LEU A 230 15.37 -3.60 10.61
CA LEU A 230 15.72 -4.93 10.08
C LEU A 230 17.20 -5.29 10.31
N ARG A 231 18.11 -4.32 10.23
CA ARG A 231 19.52 -4.55 10.56
C ARG A 231 19.73 -4.95 12.02
N LYS A 232 18.93 -4.43 12.95
CA LYS A 232 18.99 -4.87 14.36
C LYS A 232 18.60 -6.34 14.51
N MET A 233 17.77 -6.85 13.60
CA MET A 233 17.40 -8.27 13.51
C MET A 233 18.41 -9.11 12.72
N GLY A 234 19.55 -8.53 12.31
CA GLY A 234 20.63 -9.23 11.60
C GLY A 234 20.53 -9.19 10.07
N ALA A 235 19.62 -8.43 9.49
CA ALA A 235 19.52 -8.31 8.03
C ALA A 235 20.73 -7.56 7.44
N ASP A 236 21.36 -8.12 6.40
CA ASP A 236 22.40 -7.45 5.62
C ASP A 236 21.76 -6.63 4.51
N ILE A 237 21.54 -5.36 4.80
CA ILE A 237 20.89 -4.41 3.89
C ILE A 237 21.75 -3.16 3.78
N ARG A 238 22.07 -2.76 2.54
CA ARG A 238 22.69 -1.47 2.22
C ARG A 238 21.68 -0.60 1.47
N VAL A 239 21.60 0.65 1.86
CA VAL A 239 20.72 1.65 1.19
C VAL A 239 21.62 2.74 0.63
N ASP A 240 21.42 3.04 -0.66
CA ASP A 240 22.07 4.14 -1.36
C ASP A 240 20.98 4.90 -2.14
N GLY A 241 20.68 6.12 -1.68
CA GLY A 241 19.58 6.91 -2.22
C GLY A 241 18.24 6.16 -2.19
N ASN A 242 17.68 5.94 -3.36
CA ASN A 242 16.41 5.23 -3.54
C ASN A 242 16.58 3.73 -3.83
N THR A 243 17.73 3.16 -3.55
CA THR A 243 18.04 1.75 -3.86
C THR A 243 18.54 1.02 -2.61
N ALA A 244 17.94 -0.15 -2.35
CA ALA A 244 18.40 -1.06 -1.32
C ALA A 244 18.98 -2.32 -1.95
N ILE A 245 20.15 -2.74 -1.43
CA ILE A 245 20.79 -4.01 -1.73
C ILE A 245 20.62 -4.89 -0.50
N VAL A 246 20.00 -6.06 -0.69
CA VAL A 246 19.69 -7.02 0.37
C VAL A 246 20.44 -8.31 0.10
N CYS A 247 21.23 -8.77 1.07
CA CYS A 247 21.83 -10.11 1.06
C CYS A 247 21.06 -10.95 2.10
N GLY A 248 20.35 -11.96 1.61
CA GLY A 248 19.51 -12.78 2.48
C GLY A 248 20.33 -13.71 3.38
N GLY A 249 19.87 -13.87 4.60
CA GLY A 249 20.48 -14.67 5.65
C GLY A 249 19.50 -15.05 6.74
N LYS A 250 20.02 -15.37 7.92
CA LYS A 250 19.21 -15.64 9.10
C LYS A 250 18.88 -14.34 9.83
N LEU A 251 17.63 -14.20 10.23
CA LEU A 251 17.20 -13.13 11.12
C LEU A 251 17.14 -13.64 12.55
N HIS A 252 17.36 -12.75 13.50
CA HIS A 252 17.33 -13.03 14.92
C HIS A 252 16.34 -12.10 15.62
N GLY A 253 15.67 -12.61 16.65
CA GLY A 253 14.78 -11.83 17.48
C GLY A 253 15.46 -10.62 18.11
N ASN A 254 14.76 -9.48 18.12
CA ASN A 254 15.25 -8.24 18.71
C ASN A 254 14.09 -7.31 19.11
N CYS A 255 14.40 -6.26 19.88
CA CYS A 255 13.48 -5.16 20.15
C CYS A 255 13.60 -4.11 19.05
N VAL A 256 12.52 -3.89 18.31
CA VAL A 256 12.44 -3.02 17.12
C VAL A 256 11.21 -2.10 17.20
N TYR A 257 11.23 -1.00 16.44
CA TYR A 257 10.21 0.04 16.50
C TYR A 257 9.47 0.18 15.16
N ALA A 258 8.14 0.15 15.21
CA ALA A 258 7.28 0.36 14.04
C ALA A 258 7.06 1.87 13.83
N GLU A 259 8.00 2.53 13.14
CA GLU A 259 7.95 3.98 12.91
C GLU A 259 6.91 4.40 11.84
N GLU A 260 6.42 3.46 11.03
CA GLU A 260 5.40 3.69 10.00
C GLU A 260 4.64 2.39 9.68
N LEU A 261 3.51 2.54 8.96
CA LEU A 261 2.55 1.47 8.70
C LEU A 261 3.17 0.22 8.02
N ARG A 262 3.79 0.40 6.87
CA ARG A 262 4.28 -0.73 6.05
C ARG A 262 5.62 -1.28 6.56
N GLY A 263 6.45 -0.43 7.14
CA GLY A 263 7.64 -0.85 7.86
C GLY A 263 7.28 -1.66 9.10
N GLY A 264 6.27 -1.24 9.85
CA GLY A 264 5.75 -2.03 10.97
C GLY A 264 5.27 -3.42 10.53
N ALA A 265 4.50 -3.51 9.44
CA ALA A 265 4.09 -4.79 8.87
C ALA A 265 5.30 -5.64 8.40
N ALA A 266 6.32 -5.01 7.84
CA ALA A 266 7.56 -5.69 7.45
C ALA A 266 8.30 -6.28 8.65
N LEU A 267 8.33 -5.54 9.79
CA LEU A 267 8.93 -6.04 11.03
C LEU A 267 8.16 -7.24 11.60
N LEU A 268 6.83 -7.26 11.48
CA LEU A 268 6.02 -8.42 11.83
C LEU A 268 6.38 -9.63 10.96
N VAL A 269 6.48 -9.45 9.63
CA VAL A 269 6.88 -10.51 8.70
C VAL A 269 8.30 -11.02 9.03
N ALA A 270 9.24 -10.12 9.33
CA ALA A 270 10.59 -10.48 9.71
C ALA A 270 10.65 -11.26 11.04
N ALA A 271 9.86 -10.83 12.04
CA ALA A 271 9.78 -11.48 13.35
C ALA A 271 9.24 -12.91 13.25
N LEU A 272 8.24 -13.18 12.40
CA LEU A 272 7.72 -14.53 12.14
C LEU A 272 8.78 -15.49 11.59
N ALA A 273 9.80 -14.98 10.90
CA ALA A 273 10.88 -15.76 10.30
C ALA A 273 12.19 -15.76 11.11
N ALA A 274 12.29 -14.93 12.14
CA ALA A 274 13.49 -14.76 12.94
C ALA A 274 13.68 -15.89 13.96
N GLU A 275 14.92 -16.27 14.25
CA GLU A 275 15.26 -17.17 15.36
C GLU A 275 15.14 -16.42 16.70
N GLY A 276 14.44 -16.99 17.68
CA GLY A 276 14.23 -16.38 19.01
C GLY A 276 13.03 -15.41 19.04
N SER A 277 12.95 -14.62 20.09
CA SER A 277 11.80 -13.74 20.35
C SER A 277 12.05 -12.32 19.89
N SER A 278 11.06 -11.68 19.29
CA SER A 278 11.09 -10.26 18.91
C SER A 278 10.05 -9.45 19.68
N VAL A 279 10.40 -8.20 19.99
CA VAL A 279 9.49 -7.21 20.57
C VAL A 279 9.34 -6.07 19.57
N ILE A 280 8.12 -5.84 19.09
CA ILE A 280 7.82 -4.72 18.18
C ILE A 280 7.07 -3.65 18.97
N ARG A 281 7.64 -2.45 19.03
CA ARG A 281 7.08 -1.29 19.75
C ARG A 281 6.43 -0.31 18.77
N ASP A 282 5.60 0.59 19.30
CA ASP A 282 4.90 1.65 18.55
C ASP A 282 3.96 1.13 17.46
N CYS A 283 3.28 0.01 17.72
CA CYS A 283 2.41 -0.69 16.77
C CYS A 283 1.13 0.09 16.38
N SER A 284 0.88 1.27 16.94
CA SER A 284 -0.28 2.11 16.59
C SER A 284 -0.35 2.46 15.11
N PHE A 285 0.81 2.60 14.44
CA PHE A 285 0.85 2.84 13.00
C PHE A 285 0.33 1.65 12.19
N ILE A 286 0.58 0.42 12.64
CA ILE A 286 0.17 -0.80 11.93
C ILE A 286 -1.36 -0.89 11.88
N ARG A 287 -2.03 -0.55 12.97
CA ARG A 287 -3.51 -0.56 13.10
C ARG A 287 -4.23 0.40 12.15
N ARG A 288 -3.52 1.33 11.51
CA ARG A 288 -4.09 2.22 10.51
C ARG A 288 -4.40 1.54 9.16
N GLY A 289 -3.80 0.41 8.88
CA GLY A 289 -3.98 -0.31 7.61
C GLY A 289 -4.22 -1.81 7.76
N TYR A 290 -4.26 -2.30 9.01
CA TYR A 290 -4.58 -3.70 9.32
C TYR A 290 -5.53 -3.73 10.51
N GLU A 291 -6.66 -4.41 10.36
CA GLU A 291 -7.70 -4.48 11.39
C GLU A 291 -7.19 -5.24 12.63
N ASP A 292 -6.66 -6.45 12.44
CA ASP A 292 -6.14 -7.31 13.50
C ASP A 292 -5.03 -8.24 12.98
N ILE A 293 -3.93 -7.67 12.50
CA ILE A 293 -2.83 -8.46 11.91
C ILE A 293 -2.19 -9.42 12.92
N GLY A 294 -2.12 -9.03 14.19
CA GLY A 294 -1.59 -9.87 15.27
C GLY A 294 -2.48 -11.08 15.50
N GLY A 295 -3.78 -10.88 15.67
CA GLY A 295 -4.77 -11.93 15.82
C GLY A 295 -4.83 -12.86 14.60
N ASP A 296 -4.68 -12.33 13.40
CA ASP A 296 -4.66 -13.14 12.18
C ASP A 296 -3.40 -14.01 12.08
N PHE A 297 -2.24 -13.46 12.35
CA PHE A 297 -1.01 -14.25 12.40
C PHE A 297 -1.03 -15.31 13.50
N LYS A 298 -1.66 -15.01 14.64
CA LYS A 298 -1.88 -16.00 15.71
C LYS A 298 -2.78 -17.16 15.23
N LYS A 299 -3.87 -16.86 14.52
CA LYS A 299 -4.73 -17.90 13.89
C LYS A 299 -3.98 -18.74 12.85
N LEU A 300 -2.99 -18.16 12.19
CA LEU A 300 -2.11 -18.85 11.23
C LEU A 300 -0.97 -19.64 11.89
N GLY A 301 -0.91 -19.69 13.22
CA GLY A 301 0.07 -20.47 13.97
C GLY A 301 1.26 -19.69 14.52
N GLY A 302 1.27 -18.36 14.33
CA GLY A 302 2.27 -17.48 14.96
C GLY A 302 2.08 -17.40 16.48
N LEU A 303 3.16 -17.49 17.23
CA LEU A 303 3.12 -17.28 18.69
C LEU A 303 3.23 -15.79 18.99
N ILE A 304 2.09 -15.16 19.20
CA ILE A 304 1.97 -13.72 19.36
C ILE A 304 1.25 -13.41 20.66
N THR A 305 1.82 -12.50 21.44
CA THR A 305 1.16 -11.86 22.58
C THR A 305 1.09 -10.37 22.34
N GLU A 306 -0.05 -9.76 22.58
CA GLU A 306 -0.24 -8.31 22.52
C GLU A 306 -0.38 -7.76 23.94
N ASP A 307 0.39 -6.73 24.25
CA ASP A 307 0.18 -5.85 25.38
C ASP A 307 -0.17 -4.44 24.86
N THR A 308 -0.70 -3.57 25.69
CA THR A 308 -1.14 -2.23 25.30
C THR A 308 -0.04 -1.43 24.60
N GLY A 309 -0.05 -1.47 23.24
CA GLY A 309 0.90 -0.76 22.36
C GLY A 309 2.18 -1.52 21.99
N THR A 310 2.34 -2.76 22.43
CA THR A 310 3.52 -3.59 22.15
C THR A 310 3.08 -4.97 21.69
N VAL A 311 3.68 -5.50 20.64
CA VAL A 311 3.43 -6.87 20.15
C VAL A 311 4.67 -7.71 20.38
N PHE A 312 4.52 -8.84 21.06
CA PHE A 312 5.58 -9.82 21.33
C PHE A 312 5.44 -11.01 20.38
N TYR A 313 6.53 -11.43 19.80
CA TYR A 313 6.62 -12.66 19.02
C TYR A 313 7.60 -13.61 19.68
N GLU A 314 7.15 -14.79 20.04
CA GLU A 314 8.00 -15.90 20.42
C GLU A 314 7.97 -16.95 19.29
N ASN A 315 9.11 -17.19 18.67
CA ASN A 315 9.24 -18.27 17.69
C ASN A 315 9.73 -19.51 18.46
N ILE A 316 8.82 -20.47 18.70
CA ILE A 316 9.23 -21.79 19.16
C ILE A 316 9.53 -22.60 17.91
N GLN A 317 10.79 -23.02 17.76
CA GLN A 317 11.15 -24.01 16.75
C GLN A 317 10.32 -25.29 16.99
N LEU A 318 9.52 -25.68 15.98
CA LEU A 318 8.98 -27.02 15.87
C LEU A 318 10.02 -27.94 15.23
#